data_d157ebc079e0bbdbba540c072876b366
#
_entry.id   d157ebc079e0bbdbba540c072876b366
#
_cell.length_a   1.000
_cell.length_b   1.000
_cell.length_c   1.000
_cell.angle_alpha   90.00
_cell.angle_beta   90.00
_cell.angle_gamma   90.00
#
_symmetry.space_group_name_H-M   'P 1'
#
loop_
_entity.id
_entity.type
_entity.pdbx_description
1 polymer ?
#
loop_
_entity_poly.entity_id
_entity_poly.type
_entity_poly.pdbx_seq_one_letter_code
_entity_poly.pdbx_strand_id
1 'polypeptide(L)'
;MAVGKKIFEPDEIRKTIQALKDYEELFEVRCLEANGKRVSSGYFRDVEVMLDQLSRLNSIDSNVYITLNNIKPECYSREQRDRFITNTKVQTSDNDICGYEWLFIDADPKRPAGVSSTDEQLNQAKSIGNKVYVFMKNLGFNEPLTAMSGNGIHLLYKIRLRNSEENKTLIKNCLLVLDMLFSNEF
;
A
#
# COMPACT_ATOMS: atom_id res chain seq x y z
N MET A 1 9.53 -5.21 -25.35
CA MET A 1 8.10 -4.93 -25.15
C MET A 1 7.97 -3.47 -24.75
N ALA A 2 7.10 -2.70 -25.41
CA ALA A 2 6.91 -1.30 -25.07
C ALA A 2 6.31 -1.21 -23.67
N VAL A 3 6.99 -0.54 -22.75
CA VAL A 3 6.44 -0.19 -21.45
C VAL A 3 5.20 0.65 -21.72
N GLY A 4 4.02 0.11 -21.42
CA GLY A 4 2.76 0.82 -21.58
C GLY A 4 2.85 2.17 -20.86
N LYS A 5 2.46 3.25 -21.54
CA LYS A 5 2.44 4.59 -20.97
C LYS A 5 1.55 4.53 -19.71
N LYS A 6 2.11 4.84 -18.54
CA LYS A 6 1.32 4.97 -17.31
C LYS A 6 0.26 6.03 -17.51
N ILE A 7 -1.01 5.67 -17.32
CA ILE A 7 -2.15 6.57 -17.47
C ILE A 7 -2.53 7.04 -16.07
N PHE A 8 -2.75 8.35 -15.91
CA PHE A 8 -3.31 8.91 -14.69
C PHE A 8 -4.82 8.67 -14.70
N GLU A 9 -5.32 7.83 -13.80
CA GLU A 9 -6.73 7.45 -13.67
C GLU A 9 -7.28 7.93 -12.33
N PRO A 10 -7.76 9.20 -12.25
CA PRO A 10 -8.17 9.79 -10.98
C PRO A 10 -9.30 9.04 -10.30
N ASP A 11 -10.24 8.47 -11.06
CA ASP A 11 -11.37 7.73 -10.49
C ASP A 11 -10.93 6.42 -9.81
N GLU A 12 -9.96 5.72 -10.36
CA GLU A 12 -9.40 4.51 -9.74
C GLU A 12 -8.59 4.85 -8.50
N ILE A 13 -7.82 5.93 -8.54
CA ILE A 13 -7.07 6.41 -7.37
C ILE A 13 -8.06 6.82 -6.26
N ARG A 14 -9.11 7.57 -6.60
CA ARG A 14 -10.17 7.98 -5.65
C ARG A 14 -10.81 6.78 -4.97
N LYS A 15 -11.30 5.82 -5.74
CA LYS A 15 -11.91 4.59 -5.22
C LYS A 15 -10.96 3.83 -4.29
N THR A 16 -9.69 3.70 -4.70
CA THR A 16 -8.68 3.01 -3.90
C THR A 16 -8.47 3.70 -2.55
N ILE A 17 -8.31 5.02 -2.54
CA ILE A 17 -8.10 5.76 -1.30
C ILE A 17 -9.34 5.69 -0.41
N GLN A 18 -10.54 5.85 -0.97
CA GLN A 18 -11.80 5.74 -0.22
C GLN A 18 -12.04 4.33 0.35
N ALA A 19 -11.50 3.28 -0.28
CA ALA A 19 -11.55 1.93 0.27
C ALA A 19 -10.53 1.72 1.41
N LEU A 20 -9.39 2.40 1.36
CA LEU A 20 -8.29 2.23 2.31
C LEU A 20 -8.38 3.16 3.53
N LYS A 21 -8.97 4.34 3.37
CA LYS A 21 -8.98 5.43 4.36
C LYS A 21 -10.39 5.82 4.76
N ASP A 22 -10.59 6.04 6.05
CA ASP A 22 -11.82 6.63 6.55
C ASP A 22 -11.89 8.13 6.15
N TYR A 23 -13.08 8.72 6.18
CA TYR A 23 -13.30 10.13 5.80
C TYR A 23 -12.41 11.07 6.65
N GLU A 24 -11.73 12.03 5.99
CA GLU A 24 -10.78 12.98 6.60
C GLU A 24 -9.60 12.36 7.36
N GLU A 25 -9.37 11.06 7.21
CA GLU A 25 -8.18 10.43 7.78
C GLU A 25 -6.91 11.00 7.12
N LEU A 26 -5.89 11.30 7.93
CA LEU A 26 -4.61 11.79 7.43
C LEU A 26 -3.82 10.68 6.76
N PHE A 27 -3.33 10.95 5.55
CA PHE A 27 -2.46 10.04 4.82
C PHE A 27 -1.32 10.79 4.12
N GLU A 28 -0.21 10.11 3.93
CA GLU A 28 0.89 10.57 3.08
C GLU A 28 0.82 9.89 1.72
N VAL A 29 1.07 10.67 0.68
CA VAL A 29 1.30 10.16 -0.68
C VAL A 29 2.73 10.45 -1.08
N ARG A 30 3.44 9.43 -1.56
CA ARG A 30 4.83 9.53 -2.07
C ARG A 30 4.87 9.17 -3.54
N CYS A 31 5.51 10.02 -4.31
CA CYS A 31 5.82 9.78 -5.70
C CYS A 31 7.33 9.55 -5.83
N LEU A 32 7.73 8.34 -6.22
CA LEU A 32 9.12 7.99 -6.46
C LEU A 32 9.37 7.99 -7.96
N GLU A 33 10.30 8.84 -8.43
CA GLU A 33 10.74 8.79 -9.83
C GLU A 33 11.32 7.42 -10.18
N ALA A 34 11.14 6.99 -11.42
CA ALA A 34 11.59 5.68 -11.89
C ALA A 34 13.10 5.45 -11.71
N ASN A 35 13.90 6.53 -11.71
CA ASN A 35 15.33 6.48 -11.44
C ASN A 35 15.69 6.39 -9.94
N GLY A 36 14.70 6.42 -9.04
CA GLY A 36 14.86 6.35 -7.58
C GLY A 36 15.56 7.56 -6.94
N LYS A 37 15.86 8.62 -7.71
CA LYS A 37 16.68 9.74 -7.23
C LYS A 37 15.89 10.82 -6.51
N ARG A 38 14.60 10.97 -6.82
CA ARG A 38 13.76 12.03 -6.26
C ARG A 38 12.50 11.47 -5.66
N VAL A 39 12.14 11.97 -4.50
CA VAL A 39 10.89 11.68 -3.80
C VAL A 39 10.12 12.98 -3.68
N SER A 40 8.89 12.98 -4.18
CA SER A 40 7.91 14.02 -3.88
C SER A 40 6.93 13.44 -2.88
N SER A 41 6.68 14.12 -1.78
CA SER A 41 5.74 13.67 -0.75
C SER A 41 4.80 14.80 -0.35
N GLY A 42 3.59 14.43 0.07
CA GLY A 42 2.59 15.35 0.59
C GLY A 42 1.66 14.66 1.57
N TYR A 43 1.15 15.43 2.54
CA TYR A 43 0.20 14.99 3.55
C TYR A 43 -1.18 15.57 3.25
N PHE A 44 -2.19 14.71 3.19
CA PHE A 44 -3.55 15.09 2.77
C PHE A 44 -4.59 14.50 3.71
N ARG A 45 -5.76 15.17 3.77
CA ARG A 45 -6.99 14.66 4.38
C ARG A 45 -8.12 14.58 3.35
N ASP A 46 -8.00 15.33 2.27
CA ASP A 46 -8.97 15.42 1.19
C ASP A 46 -8.40 14.77 -0.07
N VAL A 47 -9.12 13.78 -0.59
CA VAL A 47 -8.73 13.03 -1.79
C VAL A 47 -8.77 13.91 -3.04
N GLU A 48 -9.74 14.84 -3.14
CA GLU A 48 -9.87 15.70 -4.33
C GLU A 48 -8.72 16.73 -4.39
N VAL A 49 -8.36 17.28 -3.23
CA VAL A 49 -7.19 18.15 -3.13
C VAL A 49 -5.92 17.40 -3.48
N MET A 50 -5.77 16.17 -3.01
CA MET A 50 -4.63 15.31 -3.35
C MET A 50 -4.59 15.01 -4.85
N LEU A 51 -5.72 14.66 -5.48
CA LEU A 51 -5.79 14.37 -6.92
C LEU A 51 -5.44 15.61 -7.77
N ASP A 52 -5.95 16.79 -7.40
CA ASP A 52 -5.58 18.05 -8.05
C ASP A 52 -4.07 18.29 -7.98
N GLN A 53 -3.48 18.14 -6.81
CA GLN A 53 -2.04 18.28 -6.61
C GLN A 53 -1.23 17.21 -7.39
N LEU A 54 -1.68 15.95 -7.37
CA LEU A 54 -1.02 14.85 -8.07
C LEU A 54 -1.03 15.06 -9.59
N SER A 55 -2.12 15.59 -10.15
CA SER A 55 -2.24 15.91 -11.57
C SER A 55 -1.23 16.96 -12.05
N ARG A 56 -0.82 17.85 -11.16
CA ARG A 56 0.16 18.93 -11.44
C ARG A 56 1.61 18.47 -11.32
N LEU A 57 1.85 17.33 -10.66
CA LEU A 57 3.19 16.76 -10.63
C LEU A 57 3.52 16.17 -12.01
N ASN A 58 4.63 16.61 -12.61
CA ASN A 58 5.20 16.03 -13.84
C ASN A 58 5.77 14.62 -13.54
N SER A 59 4.95 13.73 -12.99
CA SER A 59 5.35 12.44 -12.45
C SER A 59 4.99 11.28 -13.38
N ILE A 60 5.01 11.50 -14.71
CA ILE A 60 4.59 10.53 -15.72
C ILE A 60 5.27 9.17 -15.59
N ASP A 61 6.47 9.12 -15.00
CA ASP A 61 7.25 7.89 -14.77
C ASP A 61 7.47 7.59 -13.28
N SER A 62 6.61 8.09 -12.39
CA SER A 62 6.75 7.84 -10.95
C SER A 62 5.88 6.69 -10.49
N ASN A 63 6.37 5.95 -9.48
CA ASN A 63 5.52 5.07 -8.69
C ASN A 63 4.87 5.88 -7.57
N VAL A 64 3.57 5.71 -7.38
CA VAL A 64 2.79 6.40 -6.34
C VAL A 64 2.48 5.43 -5.22
N TYR A 65 2.78 5.83 -4.00
CA TYR A 65 2.55 5.05 -2.78
C TYR A 65 1.71 5.85 -1.81
N ILE A 66 0.90 5.16 -1.01
CA ILE A 66 0.11 5.73 0.08
C ILE A 66 0.43 5.02 1.39
N THR A 67 0.43 5.75 2.52
CA THR A 67 0.51 5.13 3.83
C THR A 67 -0.76 4.34 4.13
N LEU A 68 -0.63 3.03 4.39
CA LEU A 68 -1.76 2.18 4.77
C LEU A 68 -2.22 2.41 6.19
N ASN A 69 -1.27 2.57 7.11
CA ASN A 69 -1.53 2.70 8.53
C ASN A 69 -1.80 4.14 8.95
N ASN A 70 -2.42 4.31 10.12
CA ASN A 70 -2.70 5.62 10.69
C ASN A 70 -1.43 6.31 11.13
N ILE A 71 -1.26 7.55 10.69
CA ILE A 71 -0.14 8.40 11.03
C ILE A 71 -0.53 9.48 12.03
N LYS A 72 0.43 9.92 12.82
CA LYS A 72 0.23 10.96 13.82
C LYS A 72 -0.27 12.26 13.18
N PRO A 73 -1.25 12.95 13.78
CA PRO A 73 -1.80 14.21 13.25
C PRO A 73 -0.74 15.30 13.03
N GLU A 74 0.34 15.28 13.81
CA GLU A 74 1.44 16.24 13.72
C GLU A 74 2.18 16.17 12.37
N CYS A 75 2.12 15.02 11.69
CA CYS A 75 2.70 14.86 10.35
C CYS A 75 2.12 15.85 9.35
N TYR A 76 0.85 16.22 9.50
CA TYR A 76 0.17 17.18 8.63
C TYR A 76 0.78 18.60 8.63
N SER A 77 1.52 18.94 9.69
CA SER A 77 2.13 20.27 9.87
C SER A 77 3.65 20.27 9.69
N ARG A 78 4.25 19.13 9.28
CA ARG A 78 5.71 19.03 9.11
C ARG A 78 6.23 19.81 7.91
N GLU A 79 5.39 19.89 6.89
CA GLU A 79 5.64 20.66 5.68
C GLU A 79 4.36 21.44 5.30
N GLN A 80 4.27 21.91 4.07
CA GLN A 80 3.10 22.62 3.60
C GLN A 80 1.91 21.65 3.46
N ARG A 81 0.81 21.94 4.16
CA ARG A 81 -0.40 21.12 4.15
C ARG A 81 -0.99 21.05 2.74
N ASP A 82 -1.55 19.89 2.40
CA ASP A 82 -2.28 19.65 1.15
C ASP A 82 -1.49 20.01 -0.11
N ARG A 83 -0.17 19.83 -0.04
CA ARG A 83 0.73 20.04 -1.18
C ARG A 83 1.81 18.97 -1.26
N PHE A 84 2.22 18.65 -2.47
CA PHE A 84 3.45 17.90 -2.70
C PHE A 84 4.66 18.81 -2.59
N ILE A 85 5.64 18.37 -1.84
CA ILE A 85 6.97 18.98 -1.79
C ILE A 85 7.92 18.09 -2.60
N THR A 86 8.52 18.65 -3.63
CA THR A 86 9.44 17.93 -4.50
C THR A 86 10.82 17.81 -3.84
N ASN A 87 11.43 16.65 -4.01
CA ASN A 87 12.76 16.35 -3.46
C ASN A 87 12.85 16.53 -1.92
N THR A 88 11.73 16.20 -1.23
CA THR A 88 11.67 16.29 0.23
C THR A 88 12.46 15.17 0.89
N LYS A 89 13.03 15.48 2.05
CA LYS A 89 13.62 14.50 2.98
C LYS A 89 12.68 14.18 4.14
N VAL A 90 11.57 14.89 4.25
CA VAL A 90 10.57 14.71 5.31
C VAL A 90 9.54 13.70 4.83
N GLN A 91 9.50 12.55 5.46
CA GLN A 91 8.59 11.46 5.13
C GLN A 91 8.12 10.79 6.42
N THR A 92 6.98 10.12 6.36
CA THR A 92 6.50 9.27 7.47
C THR A 92 7.50 8.14 7.72
N SER A 93 7.86 7.95 8.97
CA SER A 93 8.67 6.85 9.49
C SER A 93 7.83 5.93 10.38
N ASP A 94 8.38 4.81 10.82
CA ASP A 94 7.71 3.89 11.75
C ASP A 94 7.30 4.57 13.05
N ASN A 95 8.09 5.58 13.51
CA ASN A 95 7.79 6.36 14.70
C ASN A 95 6.56 7.27 14.55
N ASP A 96 6.11 7.50 13.33
CA ASP A 96 4.96 8.34 13.01
C ASP A 96 3.66 7.56 12.91
N ILE A 97 3.75 6.23 12.89
CA ILE A 97 2.58 5.35 12.88
C ILE A 97 1.95 5.34 14.27
N CYS A 98 0.67 5.64 14.38
CA CYS A 98 -0.08 5.60 15.65
C CYS A 98 -1.06 4.43 15.75
N GLY A 99 -1.37 3.77 14.63
CA GLY A 99 -2.23 2.59 14.61
C GLY A 99 -2.03 1.75 13.35
N TYR A 100 -2.32 0.45 13.47
CA TYR A 100 -2.33 -0.48 12.36
C TYR A 100 -3.78 -0.70 11.92
N GLU A 101 -4.15 -0.17 10.76
CA GLU A 101 -5.51 -0.32 10.22
C GLU A 101 -5.67 -1.64 9.47
N TRP A 102 -4.61 -2.11 8.83
CA TRP A 102 -4.66 -3.22 7.92
C TRP A 102 -3.62 -4.28 8.24
N LEU A 103 -4.04 -5.54 8.26
CA LEU A 103 -3.13 -6.67 8.07
C LEU A 103 -2.97 -6.84 6.57
N PHE A 104 -1.82 -6.44 6.05
CA PHE A 104 -1.48 -6.49 4.63
C PHE A 104 -0.75 -7.78 4.31
N ILE A 105 -1.35 -8.60 3.46
CA ILE A 105 -0.78 -9.85 2.98
C ILE A 105 -0.50 -9.68 1.50
N ASP A 106 0.75 -9.81 1.11
CA ASP A 106 1.23 -9.73 -0.26
C ASP A 106 1.69 -11.11 -0.72
N ALA A 107 0.94 -11.72 -1.63
CA ALA A 107 1.27 -13.00 -2.22
C ALA A 107 1.89 -12.78 -3.61
N ASP A 108 3.22 -12.63 -3.62
CA ASP A 108 4.04 -12.43 -4.82
C ASP A 108 4.86 -13.68 -5.14
N PRO A 109 4.98 -14.11 -6.40
CA PRO A 109 5.85 -15.22 -6.78
C PRO A 109 7.33 -14.85 -6.66
N LYS A 110 8.18 -15.81 -6.36
CA LYS A 110 9.63 -15.62 -6.37
C LYS A 110 10.12 -15.35 -7.79
N ARG A 111 10.73 -14.18 -7.99
CA ARG A 111 11.21 -13.73 -9.30
C ARG A 111 12.41 -12.79 -9.16
N PRO A 112 13.26 -12.64 -10.20
CA PRO A 112 14.31 -11.63 -10.19
C PRO A 112 13.74 -10.21 -10.09
N ALA A 113 14.47 -9.32 -9.41
CA ALA A 113 14.08 -7.92 -9.31
C ALA A 113 13.96 -7.27 -10.70
N GLY A 114 12.91 -6.47 -10.91
CA GLY A 114 12.66 -5.77 -12.16
C GLY A 114 12.06 -6.62 -13.29
N VAL A 115 11.74 -7.89 -13.03
CA VAL A 115 11.07 -8.78 -13.98
C VAL A 115 9.59 -8.91 -13.57
N SER A 116 8.67 -8.69 -14.50
CA SER A 116 7.24 -8.91 -14.25
C SER A 116 6.92 -10.40 -14.17
N SER A 117 5.89 -10.75 -13.41
CA SER A 117 5.37 -12.12 -13.33
C SER A 117 4.89 -12.59 -14.69
N THR A 118 5.08 -13.89 -14.98
CA THR A 118 4.38 -14.55 -16.10
C THR A 118 2.92 -14.79 -15.72
N ASP A 119 2.10 -15.14 -16.71
CA ASP A 119 0.68 -15.46 -16.46
C ASP A 119 0.55 -16.69 -15.53
N GLU A 120 1.44 -17.68 -15.65
CA GLU A 120 1.49 -18.85 -14.78
C GLU A 120 1.82 -18.46 -13.34
N GLN A 121 2.85 -17.61 -13.15
CA GLN A 121 3.23 -17.10 -11.83
C GLN A 121 2.11 -16.28 -11.20
N LEU A 122 1.44 -15.43 -11.99
CA LEU A 122 0.29 -14.66 -11.52
C LEU A 122 -0.88 -15.57 -11.10
N ASN A 123 -1.15 -16.62 -11.87
CA ASN A 123 -2.20 -17.59 -11.53
C ASN A 123 -1.84 -18.40 -10.26
N GLN A 124 -0.56 -18.74 -10.06
CA GLN A 124 -0.10 -19.34 -8.81
C GLN A 124 -0.31 -18.40 -7.62
N ALA A 125 0.08 -17.13 -7.73
CA ALA A 125 -0.14 -16.13 -6.69
C ALA A 125 -1.63 -15.98 -6.34
N LYS A 126 -2.52 -15.94 -7.33
CA LYS A 126 -3.98 -15.94 -7.12
C LYS A 126 -4.47 -17.20 -6.39
N SER A 127 -3.95 -18.37 -6.76
CA SER A 127 -4.29 -19.64 -6.09
C SER A 127 -3.90 -19.61 -4.62
N ILE A 128 -2.69 -19.15 -4.30
CA ILE A 128 -2.21 -19.00 -2.93
C ILE A 128 -3.03 -17.95 -2.18
N GLY A 129 -3.26 -16.78 -2.76
CA GLY A 129 -4.11 -15.77 -2.16
C GLY A 129 -5.51 -16.30 -1.82
N ASN A 130 -6.10 -17.14 -2.69
CA ASN A 130 -7.38 -17.78 -2.41
C ASN A 130 -7.29 -18.79 -1.24
N LYS A 131 -6.21 -19.56 -1.13
CA LYS A 131 -5.99 -20.48 0.02
C LYS A 131 -5.85 -19.69 1.33
N VAL A 132 -5.08 -18.61 1.32
CA VAL A 132 -4.96 -17.68 2.47
C VAL A 132 -6.33 -17.10 2.82
N TYR A 133 -7.09 -16.64 1.84
CA TYR A 133 -8.46 -16.14 2.05
C TYR A 133 -9.35 -17.16 2.73
N VAL A 134 -9.41 -18.40 2.23
CA VAL A 134 -10.21 -19.47 2.82
C VAL A 134 -9.75 -19.79 4.26
N PHE A 135 -8.45 -19.84 4.49
CA PHE A 135 -7.89 -20.05 5.83
C PHE A 135 -8.31 -18.94 6.80
N MET A 136 -8.14 -17.69 6.42
CA MET A 136 -8.51 -16.52 7.24
C MET A 136 -10.01 -16.47 7.51
N LYS A 137 -10.84 -16.80 6.51
CA LYS A 137 -12.30 -16.90 6.66
C LYS A 137 -12.71 -17.96 7.67
N ASN A 138 -12.05 -19.13 7.65
CA ASN A 138 -12.29 -20.20 8.61
C ASN A 138 -11.86 -19.82 10.04
N LEU A 139 -10.92 -18.89 10.19
CA LEU A 139 -10.54 -18.29 11.48
C LEU A 139 -11.51 -17.18 11.94
N GLY A 140 -12.51 -16.82 11.14
CA GLY A 140 -13.51 -15.80 11.48
C GLY A 140 -13.14 -14.37 11.08
N PHE A 141 -12.12 -14.18 10.24
CA PHE A 141 -11.84 -12.85 9.69
C PHE A 141 -12.92 -12.42 8.69
N ASN A 142 -13.20 -11.12 8.66
CA ASN A 142 -14.11 -10.53 7.68
C ASN A 142 -13.52 -10.61 6.26
N GLU A 143 -14.34 -10.30 5.26
CA GLU A 143 -13.89 -10.21 3.86
C GLU A 143 -12.78 -9.15 3.72
N PRO A 144 -11.65 -9.47 3.07
CA PRO A 144 -10.58 -8.50 2.85
C PRO A 144 -10.88 -7.58 1.66
N LEU A 145 -10.26 -6.42 1.61
CA LEU A 145 -10.04 -5.75 0.35
C LEU A 145 -9.03 -6.55 -0.46
N THR A 146 -9.35 -6.78 -1.73
CA THR A 146 -8.48 -7.53 -2.64
C THR A 146 -8.00 -6.62 -3.75
N ALA A 147 -6.70 -6.61 -3.99
CA ALA A 147 -6.08 -5.84 -5.07
C ALA A 147 -5.06 -6.70 -5.83
N MET A 148 -4.77 -6.30 -7.06
CA MET A 148 -3.75 -6.91 -7.91
C MET A 148 -2.59 -5.93 -8.07
N SER A 149 -1.37 -6.36 -7.71
CA SER A 149 -0.15 -5.55 -7.90
C SER A 149 0.37 -5.57 -9.34
N GLY A 150 -0.23 -6.39 -10.21
CA GLY A 150 0.30 -6.71 -11.54
C GLY A 150 1.30 -7.87 -11.52
N ASN A 151 1.83 -8.22 -10.37
CA ASN A 151 2.75 -9.34 -10.19
C ASN A 151 2.19 -10.43 -9.26
N GLY A 152 1.32 -10.05 -8.34
CA GLY A 152 0.72 -10.92 -7.34
C GLY A 152 -0.64 -10.38 -6.89
N ILE A 153 -1.11 -10.89 -5.75
CA ILE A 153 -2.38 -10.51 -5.15
C ILE A 153 -2.17 -9.95 -3.74
N HIS A 154 -2.88 -8.89 -3.43
CA HIS A 154 -2.92 -8.29 -2.11
C HIS A 154 -4.24 -8.61 -1.41
N LEU A 155 -4.16 -9.03 -0.15
CA LEU A 155 -5.30 -9.18 0.74
C LEU A 155 -5.10 -8.24 1.94
N LEU A 156 -6.04 -7.32 2.13
CA LEU A 156 -5.99 -6.36 3.22
C LEU A 156 -7.16 -6.60 4.16
N TYR A 157 -6.86 -7.09 5.36
CA TYR A 157 -7.85 -7.34 6.43
C TYR A 157 -7.87 -6.15 7.39
N LYS A 158 -9.03 -5.54 7.63
CA LYS A 158 -9.16 -4.43 8.56
C LYS A 158 -9.03 -4.93 10.00
N ILE A 159 -8.02 -4.44 10.76
CA ILE A 159 -7.69 -4.94 12.11
C ILE A 159 -7.80 -3.89 13.22
N ARG A 160 -7.54 -2.61 12.93
CA ARG A 160 -7.64 -1.48 13.87
C ARG A 160 -6.94 -1.69 15.23
N LEU A 161 -5.64 -1.90 15.19
CA LEU A 161 -4.80 -2.08 16.38
C LEU A 161 -3.99 -0.82 16.70
N ARG A 162 -3.77 -0.53 17.99
CA ARG A 162 -2.84 0.54 18.40
C ARG A 162 -1.41 0.16 18.05
N ASN A 163 -0.57 1.14 17.75
CA ASN A 163 0.86 0.92 17.60
C ASN A 163 1.49 0.68 18.98
N SER A 164 1.71 -0.58 19.32
CA SER A 164 2.44 -1.05 20.49
C SER A 164 3.37 -2.18 20.10
N GLU A 165 4.42 -2.41 20.84
CA GLU A 165 5.37 -3.52 20.58
C GLU A 165 4.67 -4.89 20.62
N GLU A 166 3.66 -5.04 21.47
CA GLU A 166 2.83 -6.25 21.53
C GLU A 166 2.07 -6.47 20.21
N ASN A 167 1.35 -5.46 19.72
CA ASN A 167 0.58 -5.55 18.49
C ASN A 167 1.49 -5.69 17.25
N LYS A 168 2.64 -5.01 17.24
CA LYS A 168 3.66 -5.16 16.20
C LYS A 168 4.17 -6.60 16.13
N THR A 169 4.47 -7.18 17.31
CA THR A 169 4.91 -8.58 17.42
C THR A 169 3.80 -9.54 16.99
N LEU A 170 2.56 -9.29 17.39
CA LEU A 170 1.41 -10.08 16.96
C LEU A 170 1.24 -10.09 15.45
N ILE A 171 1.24 -8.92 14.80
CA ILE A 171 1.13 -8.79 13.34
C ILE A 171 2.28 -9.53 12.64
N LYS A 172 3.51 -9.30 13.10
CA LYS A 172 4.68 -10.00 12.57
C LYS A 172 4.55 -11.52 12.66
N ASN A 173 4.10 -12.05 13.81
CA ASN A 173 3.94 -13.48 14.02
C ASN A 173 2.81 -14.03 13.15
N CYS A 174 1.69 -13.32 12.99
CA CYS A 174 0.62 -13.71 12.08
C CYS A 174 1.12 -13.84 10.64
N LEU A 175 1.87 -12.85 10.15
CA LEU A 175 2.44 -12.88 8.80
C LEU A 175 3.46 -14.02 8.65
N LEU A 176 4.29 -14.27 9.67
CA LEU A 176 5.26 -15.37 9.67
C LEU A 176 4.56 -16.73 9.59
N VAL A 177 3.48 -16.94 10.34
CA VAL A 177 2.68 -18.18 10.29
C VAL A 177 2.07 -18.38 8.91
N LEU A 178 1.52 -17.34 8.31
CA LEU A 178 0.98 -17.41 6.94
C LEU A 178 2.09 -17.75 5.92
N ASP A 179 3.25 -17.14 6.04
CA ASP A 179 4.40 -17.44 5.21
C ASP A 179 4.81 -18.93 5.35
N MET A 180 4.94 -19.43 6.59
CA MET A 180 5.28 -20.85 6.84
C MET A 180 4.25 -21.82 6.28
N LEU A 181 2.97 -21.47 6.29
CA LEU A 181 1.89 -22.36 5.80
C LEU A 181 1.77 -22.36 4.28
N PHE A 182 2.05 -21.24 3.62
CA PHE A 182 1.69 -21.05 2.21
C PHE A 182 2.86 -20.78 1.27
N SER A 183 4.06 -20.35 1.76
CA SER A 183 5.18 -19.97 0.87
C SER A 183 5.88 -21.14 0.18
N ASN A 184 5.72 -22.36 0.69
CA ASN A 184 6.31 -23.56 0.07
C ASN A 184 5.52 -24.09 -1.13
N GLU A 185 4.45 -23.40 -1.51
CA GLU A 185 3.59 -23.77 -2.63
C GLU A 185 3.93 -23.00 -3.95
N PHE A 186 4.97 -22.16 -3.91
CA PHE A 186 5.54 -21.49 -5.10
C PHE A 186 6.61 -22.34 -5.79
#